data_71dfc45db2d7b2ea90ee7968343f56c3
#
_entry.id   71dfc45db2d7b2ea90ee7968343f56c3
#
_cell.length_a   1.000
_cell.length_b   1.000
_cell.length_c   1.000
_cell.angle_alpha   90.00
_cell.angle_beta   90.00
_cell.angle_gamma   90.00
#
_symmetry.space_group_name_H-M   'P 1'
#
loop_
_entity.id
_entity.type
_entity.pdbx_description
1 polymer ?
#
loop_
_entity_poly.entity_id
_entity_poly.type
_entity_poly.pdbx_seq_one_letter_code
_entity_poly.pdbx_strand_id
1 'polypeptide(L)'
;MGEKPLYDAYQRFLANPGTPFCTPGHKYNPELIDEFLALDVPHYLGVENRRVSTRRLATAERLAGELWGADWCGFSVQGSTHGNEAICLSLGKPGDKVTVARTIHKALFFGL
;
A
#
# COMPACT_ATOMS: atom_id res chain seq x y z
N MET A 1 12.63 -14.81 12.69
CA MET A 1 12.36 -13.90 11.57
C MET A 1 10.84 -13.77 11.52
N GLY A 2 10.28 -12.55 11.61
CA GLY A 2 8.81 -12.35 11.69
C GLY A 2 8.10 -12.70 10.38
N GLU A 3 6.79 -12.91 10.43
CA GLU A 3 5.94 -13.12 9.26
C GLU A 3 6.03 -11.95 8.26
N LYS A 4 6.12 -12.27 6.98
CA LYS A 4 6.18 -11.32 5.87
C LYS A 4 5.13 -11.68 4.80
N PRO A 5 3.82 -11.56 5.13
CA PRO A 5 2.76 -12.19 4.32
C PRO A 5 2.71 -11.73 2.87
N LEU A 6 2.96 -10.44 2.59
CA LEU A 6 3.04 -9.93 1.23
C LEU A 6 4.33 -10.35 0.53
N TYR A 7 5.48 -10.19 1.18
CA TYR A 7 6.77 -10.58 0.62
C TYR A 7 6.80 -12.07 0.26
N ASP A 8 6.32 -12.92 1.17
CA ASP A 8 6.26 -14.37 0.92
C ASP A 8 5.30 -14.73 -0.22
N ALA A 9 4.24 -13.95 -0.41
CA ALA A 9 3.34 -14.09 -1.55
C ALA A 9 4.01 -13.69 -2.86
N TYR A 10 4.79 -12.60 -2.87
CA TYR A 10 5.59 -12.18 -4.02
C TYR A 10 6.61 -13.24 -4.41
N GLN A 11 7.36 -13.78 -3.46
CA GLN A 11 8.36 -14.80 -3.74
C GLN A 11 7.75 -16.05 -4.35
N ARG A 12 6.59 -16.49 -3.85
CA ARG A 12 5.87 -17.63 -4.45
C ARG A 12 5.39 -17.35 -5.87
N PHE A 13 4.91 -16.14 -6.13
CA PHE A 13 4.49 -15.72 -7.46
C PHE A 13 5.68 -15.69 -8.43
N LEU A 14 6.79 -15.08 -8.05
CA LEU A 14 7.99 -14.98 -8.89
C LEU A 14 8.64 -16.34 -9.17
N ALA A 15 8.51 -17.29 -8.25
CA ALA A 15 9.00 -18.66 -8.46
C ALA A 15 8.22 -19.43 -9.55
N ASN A 16 6.95 -19.05 -9.80
CA ASN A 16 6.13 -19.65 -10.85
C ASN A 16 5.05 -18.67 -11.33
N PRO A 17 5.41 -17.67 -12.14
CA PRO A 17 4.47 -16.63 -12.58
C PRO A 17 3.44 -17.13 -13.60
N GLY A 18 3.57 -18.36 -14.11
CA GLY A 18 2.75 -18.89 -15.20
C GLY A 18 3.01 -18.17 -16.52
N THR A 19 2.03 -18.23 -17.43
CA THR A 19 2.04 -17.46 -18.68
C THR A 19 1.17 -16.22 -18.54
N PRO A 20 1.74 -15.03 -18.38
CA PRO A 20 0.98 -13.83 -18.06
C PRO A 20 0.34 -13.20 -19.31
N PHE A 21 -0.99 -13.30 -19.43
CA PHE A 21 -1.80 -12.62 -20.45
C PHE A 21 -2.34 -11.25 -20.01
N CYS A 22 -1.71 -10.65 -19.00
CA CYS A 22 -2.14 -9.39 -18.38
C CYS A 22 -0.99 -8.36 -18.37
N THR A 23 -1.26 -7.17 -17.91
CA THR A 23 -0.23 -6.21 -17.50
C THR A 23 0.48 -6.73 -16.24
N PRO A 24 1.75 -6.40 -16.03
CA PRO A 24 2.60 -5.49 -16.80
C PRO A 24 3.11 -6.07 -18.13
N GLY A 25 3.53 -5.16 -19.02
CA GLY A 25 3.93 -5.50 -20.40
C GLY A 25 5.19 -6.34 -20.54
N HIS A 26 6.10 -6.29 -19.56
CA HIS A 26 7.36 -7.06 -19.57
C HIS A 26 7.16 -8.59 -19.45
N LYS A 27 5.97 -9.04 -18.99
CA LYS A 27 5.60 -10.46 -18.89
C LYS A 27 6.58 -11.35 -18.14
N TYR A 28 7.36 -10.76 -17.23
CA TYR A 28 8.45 -11.43 -16.49
C TYR A 28 9.51 -12.05 -17.41
N ASN A 29 9.68 -11.50 -18.62
CA ASN A 29 10.76 -11.90 -19.49
C ASN A 29 12.11 -11.49 -18.89
N PRO A 30 13.02 -12.42 -18.57
CA PRO A 30 14.29 -12.12 -17.91
C PRO A 30 15.23 -11.24 -18.74
N GLU A 31 14.99 -11.11 -20.04
CA GLU A 31 15.74 -10.18 -20.90
C GLU A 31 15.27 -8.72 -20.77
N LEU A 32 14.05 -8.51 -20.23
CA LEU A 32 13.40 -7.20 -20.14
C LEU A 32 13.25 -6.70 -18.70
N ILE A 33 13.45 -7.55 -17.71
CA ILE A 33 13.26 -7.20 -16.31
C ILE A 33 14.58 -7.26 -15.54
N ASP A 34 14.75 -6.26 -14.66
CA ASP A 34 15.73 -6.27 -13.59
C ASP A 34 15.07 -6.63 -12.24
N GLU A 35 15.83 -6.55 -11.16
CA GLU A 35 15.32 -6.85 -9.81
C GLU A 35 14.17 -5.93 -9.36
N PHE A 36 14.09 -4.68 -9.87
CA PHE A 36 13.02 -3.75 -9.54
C PHE A 36 11.73 -4.08 -10.31
N LEU A 37 11.84 -4.35 -11.61
CA LEU A 37 10.69 -4.72 -12.43
C LEU A 37 10.11 -6.09 -12.05
N ALA A 38 10.90 -6.96 -11.45
CA ALA A 38 10.41 -8.22 -10.91
C ALA A 38 9.38 -8.04 -9.78
N LEU A 39 9.39 -6.88 -9.11
CA LEU A 39 8.41 -6.53 -8.08
C LEU A 39 7.10 -5.93 -8.62
N ASP A 40 7.05 -5.62 -9.91
CA ASP A 40 5.85 -5.14 -10.59
C ASP A 40 4.93 -6.32 -10.92
N VAL A 41 4.10 -6.70 -9.96
CA VAL A 41 3.18 -7.85 -10.07
C VAL A 41 1.73 -7.40 -10.23
N PRO A 42 0.94 -8.13 -11.03
CA PRO A 42 -0.45 -7.79 -11.24
C PRO A 42 -1.32 -8.08 -10.01
N HIS A 43 -2.28 -7.22 -9.76
CA HIS A 43 -3.19 -7.27 -8.62
C HIS A 43 -3.97 -8.57 -8.45
N TYR A 44 -4.24 -9.27 -9.54
CA TYR A 44 -5.21 -10.37 -9.57
C TYR A 44 -4.60 -11.75 -9.74
N LEU A 45 -3.28 -11.86 -9.78
CA LEU A 45 -2.63 -13.18 -9.94
C LEU A 45 -2.18 -13.80 -8.61
N GLY A 46 -3.00 -13.65 -7.58
CA GLY A 46 -2.86 -14.43 -6.35
C GLY A 46 -1.88 -13.87 -5.31
N VAL A 47 -1.32 -12.68 -5.53
CA VAL A 47 -0.50 -12.03 -4.50
C VAL A 47 -1.40 -11.38 -3.45
N GLU A 48 -2.24 -10.44 -3.86
CA GLU A 48 -3.30 -9.85 -3.03
C GLU A 48 -4.32 -9.14 -3.93
N ASN A 49 -5.58 -9.24 -3.57
CA ASN A 49 -6.65 -8.49 -4.22
C ASN A 49 -7.68 -8.09 -3.16
N ARG A 50 -7.96 -6.79 -3.02
CA ARG A 50 -8.95 -6.28 -2.06
C ARG A 50 -10.36 -6.81 -2.30
N ARG A 51 -10.68 -7.25 -3.52
CA ARG A 51 -12.00 -7.82 -3.87
C ARG A 51 -12.09 -9.32 -3.57
N VAL A 52 -10.96 -10.02 -3.68
CA VAL A 52 -10.86 -11.46 -3.40
C VAL A 52 -9.76 -11.61 -2.36
N SER A 53 -10.04 -11.13 -1.15
CA SER A 53 -9.05 -11.03 -0.07
C SER A 53 -8.49 -12.40 0.30
N THR A 54 -7.20 -12.56 0.15
CA THR A 54 -6.44 -13.66 0.75
C THR A 54 -6.07 -13.37 2.21
N ARG A 55 -6.52 -12.23 2.75
CA ARG A 55 -6.19 -11.70 4.08
C ARG A 55 -4.71 -11.38 4.29
N ARG A 56 -3.84 -11.47 3.28
CA ARG A 56 -2.41 -11.17 3.41
C ARG A 56 -2.17 -9.68 3.69
N LEU A 57 -2.90 -8.82 2.98
CA LEU A 57 -2.86 -7.37 3.22
C LEU A 57 -3.31 -7.05 4.65
N ALA A 58 -4.46 -7.57 5.08
CA ALA A 58 -4.97 -7.36 6.43
C ALA A 58 -4.00 -7.89 7.51
N THR A 59 -3.34 -9.03 7.25
CA THR A 59 -2.30 -9.55 8.14
C THR A 59 -1.09 -8.63 8.19
N ALA A 60 -0.64 -8.11 7.06
CA ALA A 60 0.49 -7.18 7.01
C ALA A 60 0.16 -5.85 7.72
N GLU A 61 -1.04 -5.31 7.52
CA GLU A 61 -1.53 -4.11 8.21
C GLU A 61 -1.62 -4.32 9.73
N ARG A 62 -2.13 -5.48 10.17
CA ARG A 62 -2.15 -5.82 11.61
C ARG A 62 -0.74 -5.90 12.19
N LEU A 63 0.20 -6.58 11.53
CA LEU A 63 1.58 -6.69 11.97
C LEU A 63 2.28 -5.33 12.03
N ALA A 64 1.99 -4.44 11.08
CA ALA A 64 2.48 -3.07 11.11
C ALA A 64 1.90 -2.28 12.28
N GLY A 65 0.60 -2.41 12.56
CA GLY A 65 -0.04 -1.80 13.73
C GLY A 65 0.61 -2.27 15.04
N GLU A 66 0.81 -3.57 15.21
CA GLU A 66 1.48 -4.15 16.39
C GLU A 66 2.90 -3.62 16.55
N LEU A 67 3.67 -3.51 15.46
CA LEU A 67 5.04 -2.98 15.50
C LEU A 67 5.10 -1.53 15.95
N TRP A 68 4.13 -0.71 15.56
CA TRP A 68 4.07 0.72 15.90
C TRP A 68 3.24 1.00 17.16
N GLY A 69 2.66 -0.03 17.78
CA GLY A 69 1.80 0.13 18.96
C GLY A 69 0.50 0.89 18.63
N ALA A 70 -0.02 0.76 17.42
CA ALA A 70 -1.24 1.40 16.97
C ALA A 70 -2.42 0.42 17.02
N ASP A 71 -3.60 0.91 17.37
CA ASP A 71 -4.84 0.11 17.39
C ASP A 71 -5.27 -0.32 15.98
N TRP A 72 -4.88 0.46 14.97
CA TRP A 72 -5.16 0.19 13.57
C TRP A 72 -4.04 0.74 12.67
N CYS A 73 -3.76 0.03 11.59
CA CYS A 73 -2.84 0.46 10.54
C CYS A 73 -3.43 0.10 9.17
N GLY A 74 -3.33 1.02 8.24
CA GLY A 74 -3.73 0.80 6.84
C GLY A 74 -2.65 1.30 5.90
N PHE A 75 -2.36 0.53 4.84
CA PHE A 75 -1.40 0.94 3.82
C PHE A 75 -2.08 1.79 2.76
N SER A 76 -1.57 3.00 2.55
CA SER A 76 -1.98 3.89 1.47
C SER A 76 -1.00 3.78 0.30
N VAL A 77 -1.55 3.63 -0.91
CA VAL A 77 -0.79 3.67 -2.16
C VAL A 77 -0.88 5.02 -2.88
N GLN A 78 -1.48 6.03 -2.23
CA GLN A 78 -1.67 7.37 -2.77
C GLN A 78 -0.74 8.41 -2.12
N GLY A 79 0.31 7.93 -1.47
CA GLY A 79 1.31 8.75 -0.81
C GLY A 79 0.79 9.43 0.47
N SER A 80 1.66 10.17 1.14
CA SER A 80 1.37 10.89 2.38
C SER A 80 0.33 12.01 2.21
N THR A 81 0.11 12.51 1.01
CA THR A 81 -0.95 13.48 0.71
C THR A 81 -2.31 12.93 1.12
N HIS A 82 -2.65 11.72 0.70
CA HIS A 82 -3.89 11.05 1.07
C HIS A 82 -4.02 10.85 2.60
N GLY A 83 -2.93 10.45 3.27
CA GLY A 83 -2.93 10.31 4.72
C GLY A 83 -3.19 11.64 5.44
N ASN A 84 -2.55 12.72 5.00
CA ASN A 84 -2.74 14.05 5.55
C ASN A 84 -4.17 14.57 5.36
N GLU A 85 -4.74 14.40 4.18
CA GLU A 85 -6.13 14.78 3.90
C GLU A 85 -7.11 13.97 4.75
N ALA A 86 -6.91 12.66 4.86
CA ALA A 86 -7.75 11.78 5.69
C ALA A 86 -7.72 12.18 7.17
N ILE A 87 -6.56 12.54 7.71
CA ILE A 87 -6.41 13.02 9.09
C ILE A 87 -7.19 14.33 9.28
N CYS A 88 -7.01 15.32 8.40
CA CYS A 88 -7.72 16.59 8.50
C CYS A 88 -9.23 16.41 8.45
N LEU A 89 -9.73 15.64 7.49
CA LEU A 89 -11.15 15.34 7.33
C LEU A 89 -11.74 14.55 8.51
N SER A 90 -10.93 13.76 9.22
CA SER A 90 -11.40 12.97 10.37
C SER A 90 -11.42 13.76 11.69
N LEU A 91 -10.54 14.73 11.85
CA LEU A 91 -10.38 15.48 13.08
C LEU A 91 -11.16 16.82 13.10
N GLY A 92 -11.37 17.42 11.92
CA GLY A 92 -11.99 18.73 11.77
C GLY A 92 -13.50 18.67 11.52
N LYS A 93 -14.21 19.67 12.02
CA LYS A 93 -15.61 19.94 11.69
C LYS A 93 -15.73 21.38 11.17
N PRO A 94 -16.70 21.68 10.29
CA PRO A 94 -16.94 23.03 9.84
C PRO A 94 -17.11 24.01 11.02
N GLY A 95 -16.29 25.05 11.06
CA GLY A 95 -16.28 26.06 12.13
C GLY A 95 -15.21 25.82 13.22
N ASP A 96 -14.52 24.71 13.22
CA ASP A 96 -13.40 24.46 14.13
C ASP A 96 -12.23 25.41 13.81
N LYS A 97 -11.49 25.80 14.86
CA LYS A 97 -10.27 26.60 14.72
C LYS A 97 -9.06 25.69 14.79
N VAL A 98 -8.28 25.69 13.72
CA VAL A 98 -7.06 24.88 13.62
C VAL A 98 -5.84 25.80 13.55
N THR A 99 -4.84 25.54 14.40
CA THR A 99 -3.57 26.25 14.34
C THR A 99 -2.57 25.45 13.51
N VAL A 100 -2.03 26.08 12.48
CA VAL A 100 -1.09 25.45 11.57
C VAL A 100 0.14 26.34 11.36
N ALA A 101 1.28 25.75 11.02
CA ALA A 101 2.46 26.49 10.62
C ALA A 101 2.21 27.17 9.26
N ARG A 102 2.80 28.35 9.04
CA ARG A 102 2.67 29.06 7.76
C ARG A 102 3.24 28.25 6.56
N THR A 103 4.19 27.38 6.82
CA THR A 103 4.86 26.52 5.82
C THR A 103 4.19 25.15 5.70
N ILE A 104 2.93 25.04 6.06
CA ILE A 104 2.15 23.79 5.95
C ILE A 104 2.13 23.25 4.52
N HIS A 105 2.21 21.95 4.39
CA HIS A 105 2.05 21.28 3.09
C HIS A 105 0.61 21.41 2.58
N LYS A 106 0.45 21.62 1.28
CA LYS A 106 -0.87 21.80 0.62
C LYS A 106 -1.92 20.73 0.97
N ALA A 107 -1.50 19.49 1.19
CA ALA A 107 -2.39 18.40 1.57
C ALA A 107 -3.16 18.67 2.86
N LEU A 108 -2.51 19.25 3.87
CA LEU A 108 -3.16 19.66 5.12
C LEU A 108 -4.09 20.84 4.87
N PHE A 109 -3.68 21.80 4.04
CA PHE A 109 -4.51 22.96 3.70
C PHE A 109 -5.80 22.58 2.96
N PHE A 110 -5.74 21.59 2.07
CA PHE A 110 -6.93 21.12 1.33
C PHE A 110 -7.80 20.16 2.14
N GLY A 111 -7.28 19.57 3.20
CA GLY A 111 -8.04 18.70 4.08
C GLY A 111 -8.76 19.44 5.22
N LEU A 112 -8.44 20.72 5.46
CA LEU A 112 -9.05 21.59 6.46
C LEU A 112 -10.21 22.38 5.89
#